data_949b3c2e2099f80ee5bb4c6713a3e658
#
_entry.id   949b3c2e2099f80ee5bb4c6713a3e658
#
_cell.length_a   1.000
_cell.length_b   1.000
_cell.length_c   1.000
_cell.angle_alpha   90.00
_cell.angle_beta   90.00
_cell.angle_gamma   90.00
#
_symmetry.space_group_name_H-M   'P 1'
#
loop_
_entity.id
_entity.type
_entity.pdbx_description
1 polymer ?
#
loop_
_entity_poly.entity_id
_entity_poly.type
_entity_poly.pdbx_seq_one_letter_code
_entity_poly.pdbx_strand_id
1 'polypeptide(L)'
;MMMSDYYVIDEVIHNLDCFIEWFGKVSTEDYFVLYLVISERMILMKIGVISDTHNVLRDDVLIYLKECDYIIHAGDVCKEEIIERLNEIANTFVVRGNNDKFEGLPDYLELEMNELLIYVVHDKKDIPKHVDNFDLVIYGHSHKYEYEVKDGVVYLNPGGCGRRRFSLSLTMAIVTIEDKEIKVTRINLED
;
A
#
# COMPACT_ATOMS: atom_id res chain seq x y z
N MET A 1 -12.40 -16.00 13.10
CA MET A 1 -11.79 -17.24 13.56
C MET A 1 -11.26 -17.99 12.33
N MET A 2 -9.97 -17.84 12.05
CA MET A 2 -9.07 -18.75 11.30
C MET A 2 -9.63 -19.45 10.05
N MET A 3 -9.67 -18.74 8.92
CA MET A 3 -9.78 -19.37 7.60
C MET A 3 -8.90 -18.70 6.52
N SER A 4 -8.26 -17.56 6.80
CA SER A 4 -7.42 -16.85 5.80
C SER A 4 -5.97 -17.39 5.74
N ASP A 5 -5.43 -17.82 6.88
CA ASP A 5 -4.02 -18.22 6.95
C ASP A 5 -3.71 -19.54 6.26
N TYR A 6 -4.70 -20.43 6.16
CA TYR A 6 -4.55 -21.71 5.47
C TYR A 6 -4.45 -21.59 3.94
N TYR A 7 -5.15 -20.63 3.34
CA TYR A 7 -5.13 -20.42 1.88
C TYR A 7 -3.80 -19.89 1.37
N VAL A 8 -3.16 -19.00 2.12
CA VAL A 8 -1.85 -18.44 1.74
C VAL A 8 -0.74 -19.50 1.86
N ILE A 9 -0.81 -20.33 2.90
CA ILE A 9 0.16 -21.42 3.10
C ILE A 9 -0.01 -22.50 2.01
N ASP A 10 -1.23 -22.87 1.66
CA ASP A 10 -1.51 -23.85 0.60
C ASP A 10 -1.07 -23.34 -0.78
N GLU A 11 -1.22 -22.06 -1.09
CA GLU A 11 -0.78 -21.46 -2.36
C GLU A 11 0.76 -21.38 -2.43
N VAL A 12 1.43 -21.06 -1.33
CA VAL A 12 2.90 -21.07 -1.23
C VAL A 12 3.44 -22.50 -1.34
N ILE A 13 2.83 -23.47 -0.68
CA ILE A 13 3.22 -24.90 -0.76
C ILE A 13 2.97 -25.43 -2.19
N HIS A 14 1.85 -25.10 -2.81
CA HIS A 14 1.55 -25.52 -4.18
C HIS A 14 2.54 -24.94 -5.19
N ASN A 15 2.94 -23.67 -5.04
CA ASN A 15 3.97 -23.05 -5.87
C ASN A 15 5.36 -23.66 -5.61
N LEU A 16 5.68 -24.05 -4.38
CA LEU A 16 6.90 -24.79 -4.03
C LEU A 16 6.93 -26.19 -4.68
N ASP A 17 5.84 -26.92 -4.64
CA ASP A 17 5.75 -28.25 -5.25
C ASP A 17 5.92 -28.18 -6.77
N CYS A 18 5.29 -27.21 -7.45
CA CYS A 18 5.48 -26.96 -8.87
C CYS A 18 6.93 -26.54 -9.21
N PHE A 19 7.57 -25.74 -8.35
CA PHE A 19 8.96 -25.33 -8.53
C PHE A 19 9.94 -26.50 -8.36
N ILE A 20 9.67 -27.42 -7.42
CA ILE A 20 10.46 -28.63 -7.19
C ILE A 20 10.38 -29.60 -8.36
N GLU A 21 9.17 -29.81 -8.90
CA GLU A 21 8.97 -30.66 -10.10
C GLU A 21 9.71 -30.10 -11.32
N TRP A 22 9.87 -28.76 -11.43
CA TRP A 22 10.52 -28.11 -12.56
C TRP A 22 12.05 -28.12 -12.47
N PHE A 23 12.66 -28.05 -11.27
CA PHE A 23 14.13 -27.93 -11.09
C PHE A 23 14.85 -29.25 -10.75
N GLY A 24 14.16 -30.32 -10.42
CA GLY A 24 14.74 -31.66 -10.21
C GLY A 24 15.95 -31.69 -9.24
N LYS A 25 15.77 -32.19 -8.01
CA LYS A 25 16.77 -32.34 -6.94
C LYS A 25 17.38 -31.03 -6.41
N VAL A 26 16.61 -30.36 -5.58
CA VAL A 26 17.10 -29.28 -4.70
C VAL A 26 17.74 -29.92 -3.47
N SER A 27 18.91 -29.45 -3.05
CA SER A 27 19.57 -29.94 -1.83
C SER A 27 18.84 -29.44 -0.58
N THR A 28 19.03 -30.10 0.57
CA THR A 28 18.47 -29.65 1.85
C THR A 28 18.98 -28.26 2.25
N GLU A 29 20.18 -27.88 1.81
CA GLU A 29 20.74 -26.53 2.04
C GLU A 29 20.02 -25.49 1.18
N ASP A 30 19.70 -25.80 -0.08
CA ASP A 30 18.94 -24.93 -0.98
C ASP A 30 17.49 -24.75 -0.49
N TYR A 31 16.88 -25.80 0.08
CA TYR A 31 15.59 -25.70 0.75
C TYR A 31 15.60 -24.76 1.94
N PHE A 32 16.65 -24.83 2.75
CA PHE A 32 16.78 -23.97 3.92
C PHE A 32 16.98 -22.51 3.52
N VAL A 33 17.79 -22.26 2.50
CA VAL A 33 17.99 -20.90 1.95
C VAL A 33 16.71 -20.37 1.32
N LEU A 34 15.98 -21.19 0.55
CA LEU A 34 14.71 -20.78 -0.05
C LEU A 34 13.65 -20.52 1.02
N TYR A 35 13.57 -21.37 2.07
CA TYR A 35 12.68 -21.15 3.21
C TYR A 35 13.02 -19.84 3.95
N LEU A 36 14.29 -19.55 4.20
CA LEU A 36 14.71 -18.29 4.81
C LEU A 36 14.34 -17.08 3.93
N VAL A 37 14.60 -17.14 2.63
CA VAL A 37 14.26 -16.06 1.69
C VAL A 37 12.75 -15.83 1.61
N ILE A 38 11.96 -16.91 1.61
CA ILE A 38 10.49 -16.81 1.62
C ILE A 38 9.99 -16.30 2.96
N SER A 39 10.53 -16.79 4.09
CA SER A 39 10.16 -16.32 5.42
C SER A 39 10.55 -14.86 5.64
N GLU A 40 11.73 -14.43 5.20
CA GLU A 40 12.11 -13.00 5.24
C GLU A 40 11.19 -12.14 4.35
N ARG A 41 10.76 -12.65 3.18
CA ARG A 41 9.83 -11.94 2.31
C ARG A 41 8.41 -11.88 2.85
N MET A 42 7.98 -12.87 3.63
CA MET A 42 6.69 -12.85 4.33
C MET A 42 6.68 -11.88 5.53
N ILE A 43 7.84 -11.53 6.06
CA ILE A 43 7.99 -10.60 7.19
C ILE A 43 8.02 -9.14 6.71
N LEU A 44 8.56 -8.87 5.53
CA LEU A 44 8.72 -7.52 4.99
C LEU A 44 7.66 -7.22 3.92
N MET A 45 6.66 -6.41 4.27
CA MET A 45 5.63 -5.93 3.36
C MET A 45 5.90 -4.47 2.96
N LYS A 46 5.82 -4.17 1.67
CA LYS A 46 5.93 -2.82 1.13
C LYS A 46 4.60 -2.35 0.55
N ILE A 47 4.14 -1.21 1.00
CA ILE A 47 2.90 -0.57 0.51
C ILE A 47 3.25 0.77 -0.13
N GLY A 48 2.94 0.93 -1.41
CA GLY A 48 3.00 2.22 -2.08
C GLY A 48 1.78 3.07 -1.71
N VAL A 49 1.99 4.19 -1.05
CA VAL A 49 0.90 5.09 -0.63
C VAL A 49 0.93 6.34 -1.48
N ILE A 50 -0.15 6.57 -2.23
CA ILE A 50 -0.33 7.69 -3.13
C ILE A 50 -1.68 8.37 -2.92
N SER A 51 -1.83 9.61 -3.37
CA SER A 51 -3.08 10.37 -3.35
C SER A 51 -3.08 11.45 -4.43
N ASP A 52 -4.26 11.95 -4.75
CA ASP A 52 -4.45 13.17 -5.53
C ASP A 52 -3.75 13.11 -6.90
N THR A 53 -3.92 12.00 -7.61
CA THR A 53 -3.38 11.83 -8.98
C THR A 53 -4.06 12.73 -9.99
N HIS A 54 -5.35 13.10 -9.80
CA HIS A 54 -6.11 13.99 -10.67
C HIS A 54 -5.91 13.69 -12.17
N ASN A 55 -6.16 12.46 -12.58
CA ASN A 55 -5.99 11.95 -13.94
C ASN A 55 -4.54 11.86 -14.45
N VAL A 56 -3.54 12.09 -13.62
CA VAL A 56 -2.12 12.00 -14.00
C VAL A 56 -1.43 10.94 -13.18
N LEU A 57 -1.11 9.82 -13.81
CA LEU A 57 -0.25 8.79 -13.23
C LEU A 57 1.14 8.92 -13.88
N ARG A 58 2.07 9.44 -13.13
CA ARG A 58 3.42 9.79 -13.56
C ARG A 58 4.32 8.56 -13.66
N ASP A 59 5.26 8.55 -14.59
CA ASP A 59 6.19 7.44 -14.77
C ASP A 59 7.15 7.27 -13.58
N ASP A 60 7.57 8.37 -12.94
CA ASP A 60 8.40 8.34 -11.74
C ASP A 60 7.67 7.68 -10.55
N VAL A 61 6.36 7.88 -10.40
CA VAL A 61 5.53 7.17 -9.42
C VAL A 61 5.52 5.67 -9.70
N LEU A 62 5.33 5.27 -10.97
CA LEU A 62 5.28 3.86 -11.38
C LEU A 62 6.58 3.10 -11.08
N ILE A 63 7.73 3.78 -11.16
CA ILE A 63 9.03 3.16 -10.84
C ILE A 63 9.04 2.66 -9.39
N TYR A 64 8.58 3.48 -8.45
CA TYR A 64 8.55 3.10 -7.03
C TYR A 64 7.46 2.07 -6.71
N LEU A 65 6.28 2.18 -7.36
CA LEU A 65 5.16 1.26 -7.12
C LEU A 65 5.45 -0.18 -7.56
N LYS A 66 6.30 -0.39 -8.57
CA LYS A 66 6.70 -1.73 -9.04
C LYS A 66 7.43 -2.57 -7.99
N GLU A 67 7.97 -1.93 -6.95
CA GLU A 67 8.65 -2.61 -5.85
C GLU A 67 7.75 -2.86 -4.64
N CYS A 68 6.45 -2.53 -4.76
CA CYS A 68 5.49 -2.65 -3.67
C CYS A 68 4.62 -3.89 -3.84
N ASP A 69 4.25 -4.52 -2.73
CA ASP A 69 3.35 -5.67 -2.69
C ASP A 69 1.88 -5.22 -2.84
N TYR A 70 1.57 -4.03 -2.31
CA TYR A 70 0.25 -3.41 -2.36
C TYR A 70 0.36 -1.92 -2.67
N ILE A 71 -0.75 -1.36 -3.18
CA ILE A 71 -0.90 0.07 -3.40
C ILE A 71 -2.14 0.56 -2.65
N ILE A 72 -2.01 1.67 -1.92
CA ILE A 72 -3.13 2.39 -1.32
C ILE A 72 -3.21 3.78 -1.95
N HIS A 73 -4.36 4.08 -2.53
CA HIS A 73 -4.66 5.39 -3.11
C HIS A 73 -5.71 6.11 -2.25
N ALA A 74 -5.31 7.19 -1.59
CA ALA A 74 -6.15 7.94 -0.66
C ALA A 74 -7.10 8.96 -1.33
N GLY A 75 -7.61 8.64 -2.55
CA GLY A 75 -8.65 9.39 -3.24
C GLY A 75 -8.17 10.48 -4.20
N ASP A 76 -9.15 11.09 -4.89
CA ASP A 76 -8.94 12.03 -6.00
C ASP A 76 -8.15 11.44 -7.17
N VAL A 77 -8.58 10.24 -7.58
CA VAL A 77 -8.10 9.52 -8.76
C VAL A 77 -8.62 10.17 -10.04
N CYS A 78 -9.92 10.49 -10.05
CA CYS A 78 -10.71 11.14 -11.09
C CYS A 78 -10.97 10.30 -12.37
N LYS A 79 -10.29 9.17 -12.61
CA LYS A 79 -10.52 8.26 -13.73
C LYS A 79 -10.26 6.80 -13.35
N GLU A 80 -11.16 5.92 -13.77
CA GLU A 80 -11.06 4.47 -13.53
C GLU A 80 -9.81 3.86 -14.18
N GLU A 81 -9.38 4.35 -15.35
CA GLU A 81 -8.20 3.84 -16.04
C GLU A 81 -6.90 3.98 -15.22
N ILE A 82 -6.87 4.91 -14.26
CA ILE A 82 -5.74 5.02 -13.32
C ILE A 82 -5.73 3.79 -12.39
N ILE A 83 -6.89 3.39 -11.88
CA ILE A 83 -7.03 2.25 -10.99
C ILE A 83 -6.68 0.95 -11.73
N GLU A 84 -7.14 0.80 -12.97
CA GLU A 84 -6.81 -0.35 -13.82
C GLU A 84 -5.29 -0.47 -13.98
N ARG A 85 -4.60 0.63 -14.33
CA ARG A 85 -3.14 0.65 -14.48
C ARG A 85 -2.39 0.37 -13.17
N LEU A 86 -2.91 0.81 -12.03
CA LEU A 86 -2.31 0.51 -10.73
C LEU A 86 -2.47 -0.98 -10.39
N ASN A 87 -3.63 -1.57 -10.69
CA ASN A 87 -3.90 -3.00 -10.49
C ASN A 87 -3.06 -3.91 -11.41
N GLU A 88 -2.54 -3.41 -12.55
CA GLU A 88 -1.57 -4.12 -13.37
C GLU A 88 -0.20 -4.27 -12.66
N ILE A 89 0.08 -3.43 -11.64
CA ILE A 89 1.34 -3.42 -10.91
C ILE A 89 1.23 -4.24 -9.62
N ALA A 90 0.24 -3.91 -8.78
CA ALA A 90 -0.01 -4.57 -7.51
C ALA A 90 -1.48 -4.41 -7.11
N ASN A 91 -1.96 -5.26 -6.20
CA ASN A 91 -3.31 -5.14 -5.67
C ASN A 91 -3.52 -3.76 -5.04
N THR A 92 -4.51 -3.02 -5.56
CA THR A 92 -4.70 -1.60 -5.25
C THR A 92 -5.98 -1.36 -4.47
N PHE A 93 -5.88 -0.72 -3.33
CA PHE A 93 -6.97 -0.27 -2.47
C PHE A 93 -7.19 1.23 -2.67
N VAL A 94 -8.43 1.63 -2.96
CA VAL A 94 -8.75 3.02 -3.31
C VAL A 94 -9.96 3.49 -2.52
N VAL A 95 -9.89 4.68 -1.92
CA VAL A 95 -11.04 5.37 -1.36
C VAL A 95 -11.49 6.49 -2.28
N ARG A 96 -12.75 6.89 -2.15
CA ARG A 96 -13.31 8.01 -2.89
C ARG A 96 -12.75 9.33 -2.40
N GLY A 97 -12.28 10.17 -3.34
CA GLY A 97 -12.02 11.57 -3.09
C GLY A 97 -13.18 12.48 -3.54
N ASN A 98 -13.12 13.75 -3.19
CA ASN A 98 -14.17 14.70 -3.50
C ASN A 98 -14.27 15.06 -5.01
N ASN A 99 -13.25 14.74 -5.80
CA ASN A 99 -13.25 14.92 -7.25
C ASN A 99 -13.54 13.64 -8.04
N ASP A 100 -13.72 12.50 -7.36
CA ASP A 100 -14.08 11.23 -7.99
C ASP A 100 -15.58 11.20 -8.28
N LYS A 101 -15.94 11.17 -9.58
CA LYS A 101 -17.33 11.26 -10.06
C LYS A 101 -17.91 9.93 -10.50
N PHE A 102 -17.09 8.88 -10.55
CA PHE A 102 -17.54 7.53 -10.89
C PHE A 102 -17.96 6.76 -9.63
N GLU A 103 -18.83 5.77 -9.82
CA GLU A 103 -19.39 4.95 -8.74
C GLU A 103 -18.44 3.81 -8.36
N GLY A 104 -18.71 3.17 -7.23
CA GLY A 104 -18.03 1.94 -6.81
C GLY A 104 -16.85 2.12 -5.85
N LEU A 105 -16.35 3.35 -5.62
CA LEU A 105 -15.35 3.59 -4.59
C LEU A 105 -16.00 3.77 -3.21
N PRO A 106 -15.45 3.11 -2.17
CA PRO A 106 -15.86 3.34 -0.78
C PRO A 106 -15.37 4.69 -0.28
N ASP A 107 -16.09 5.28 0.67
CA ASP A 107 -15.71 6.55 1.28
C ASP A 107 -14.52 6.38 2.25
N TYR A 108 -14.37 5.21 2.83
CA TYR A 108 -13.24 4.81 3.67
C TYR A 108 -12.98 3.30 3.53
N LEU A 109 -11.80 2.87 3.97
CA LEU A 109 -11.42 1.46 4.08
C LEU A 109 -10.85 1.18 5.46
N GLU A 110 -11.15 0.02 5.98
CA GLU A 110 -10.48 -0.61 7.12
C GLU A 110 -9.81 -1.88 6.59
N LEU A 111 -8.49 -1.91 6.66
CA LEU A 111 -7.67 -3.00 6.13
C LEU A 111 -6.90 -3.65 7.28
N GLU A 112 -6.81 -4.96 7.24
CA GLU A 112 -5.87 -5.71 8.08
C GLU A 112 -4.74 -6.23 7.20
N MET A 113 -3.52 -5.78 7.45
CA MET A 113 -2.33 -6.15 6.68
C MET A 113 -1.19 -6.48 7.64
N ASN A 114 -0.67 -7.70 7.57
CA ASN A 114 0.42 -8.17 8.44
C ASN A 114 0.14 -7.90 9.94
N GLU A 115 -1.08 -8.24 10.38
CA GLU A 115 -1.61 -8.04 11.73
C GLU A 115 -1.71 -6.57 12.19
N LEU A 116 -1.59 -5.59 11.28
CA LEU A 116 -1.81 -4.18 11.55
C LEU A 116 -3.14 -3.72 10.98
N LEU A 117 -3.83 -2.88 11.73
CA LEU A 117 -5.08 -2.26 11.30
C LEU A 117 -4.80 -0.89 10.68
N ILE A 118 -5.24 -0.73 9.43
CA ILE A 118 -5.01 0.46 8.62
C ILE A 118 -6.36 1.10 8.29
N TYR A 119 -6.53 2.36 8.64
CA TYR A 119 -7.69 3.16 8.25
C TYR A 119 -7.31 4.09 7.08
N VAL A 120 -8.12 4.10 6.04
CA VAL A 120 -7.90 4.95 4.86
C VAL A 120 -9.13 5.80 4.60
N VAL A 121 -8.94 7.10 4.43
CA VAL A 121 -10.01 8.07 4.11
C VAL A 121 -9.41 9.20 3.28
N HIS A 122 -10.21 9.91 2.48
CA HIS A 122 -9.66 10.98 1.66
C HIS A 122 -9.39 12.28 2.44
N ASP A 123 -10.38 12.81 3.14
CA ASP A 123 -10.20 14.08 3.90
C ASP A 123 -9.92 13.79 5.38
N LYS A 124 -8.89 14.44 5.93
CA LYS A 124 -8.51 14.39 7.35
C LYS A 124 -9.68 14.69 8.30
N LYS A 125 -10.66 15.49 7.85
CA LYS A 125 -11.84 15.85 8.66
C LYS A 125 -12.80 14.68 8.88
N ASP A 126 -12.74 13.69 7.98
CA ASP A 126 -13.61 12.52 8.01
C ASP A 126 -13.00 11.37 8.83
N ILE A 127 -11.80 11.56 9.39
CA ILE A 127 -11.20 10.63 10.34
C ILE A 127 -12.09 10.54 11.59
N PRO A 128 -12.52 9.34 12.00
CA PRO A 128 -13.32 9.15 13.21
C PRO A 128 -12.61 9.69 14.45
N LYS A 129 -13.39 10.10 15.46
CA LYS A 129 -12.81 10.60 16.73
C LYS A 129 -12.04 9.53 17.51
N HIS A 130 -12.37 8.26 17.29
CA HIS A 130 -11.78 7.11 17.95
C HIS A 130 -11.14 6.23 16.89
N VAL A 131 -9.84 6.34 16.75
CA VAL A 131 -8.98 5.55 15.84
C VAL A 131 -7.83 4.90 16.59
N ASP A 132 -7.94 4.82 17.91
CA ASP A 132 -6.98 4.25 18.83
C ASP A 132 -6.80 2.73 18.71
N ASN A 133 -7.69 2.08 17.96
CA ASN A 133 -7.56 0.67 17.55
C ASN A 133 -6.82 0.46 16.22
N PHE A 134 -6.48 1.53 15.50
CA PHE A 134 -5.70 1.44 14.27
C PHE A 134 -4.22 1.73 14.52
N ASP A 135 -3.36 1.11 13.74
CA ASP A 135 -1.91 1.32 13.77
C ASP A 135 -1.48 2.43 12.80
N LEU A 136 -2.19 2.53 11.66
CA LEU A 136 -1.91 3.50 10.60
C LEU A 136 -3.22 4.12 10.07
N VAL A 137 -3.24 5.44 9.97
CA VAL A 137 -4.31 6.24 9.37
C VAL A 137 -3.75 6.98 8.17
N ILE A 138 -4.28 6.68 6.98
CA ILE A 138 -3.87 7.27 5.69
C ILE A 138 -4.95 8.21 5.18
N TYR A 139 -4.55 9.40 4.74
CA TYR A 139 -5.45 10.40 4.15
C TYR A 139 -4.75 11.21 3.06
N GLY A 140 -5.51 12.00 2.27
CA GLY A 140 -5.02 12.81 1.15
C GLY A 140 -5.51 14.24 1.20
N HIS A 141 -6.15 14.70 0.11
CA HIS A 141 -6.89 15.95 -0.06
C HIS A 141 -6.05 17.23 -0.02
N SER A 142 -5.20 17.40 0.96
CA SER A 142 -4.41 18.63 1.15
C SER A 142 -3.26 18.78 0.16
N HIS A 143 -2.88 17.74 -0.56
CA HIS A 143 -1.68 17.64 -1.40
C HIS A 143 -0.36 17.89 -0.66
N LYS A 144 -0.39 17.99 0.66
CA LYS A 144 0.77 18.26 1.48
C LYS A 144 1.19 16.99 2.20
N TYR A 145 2.47 16.62 2.07
CA TYR A 145 3.01 15.52 2.85
C TYR A 145 2.92 15.84 4.35
N GLU A 146 2.30 14.93 5.09
CA GLU A 146 2.23 15.00 6.57
C GLU A 146 2.55 13.60 7.12
N TYR A 147 3.37 13.57 8.16
CA TYR A 147 3.68 12.38 8.96
C TYR A 147 3.71 12.76 10.42
N GLU A 148 2.91 12.07 11.22
CA GLU A 148 2.81 12.29 12.66
C GLU A 148 2.57 10.94 13.34
N VAL A 149 3.18 10.73 14.51
CA VAL A 149 2.81 9.62 15.40
C VAL A 149 2.16 10.23 16.64
N LYS A 150 0.93 9.83 16.89
CA LYS A 150 0.14 10.35 18.02
C LYS A 150 -0.57 9.19 18.72
N ASP A 151 -0.40 9.09 20.03
CA ASP A 151 -1.02 8.06 20.88
C ASP A 151 -0.79 6.61 20.37
N GLY A 152 0.38 6.37 19.76
CA GLY A 152 0.76 5.09 19.16
C GLY A 152 0.28 4.86 17.72
N VAL A 153 -0.58 5.73 17.18
CA VAL A 153 -1.11 5.65 15.82
C VAL A 153 -0.26 6.49 14.87
N VAL A 154 0.11 5.92 13.72
CA VAL A 154 0.79 6.65 12.63
C VAL A 154 -0.25 7.35 11.75
N TYR A 155 -0.12 8.66 11.57
CA TYR A 155 -0.93 9.45 10.64
C TYR A 155 -0.10 9.83 9.43
N LEU A 156 -0.55 9.50 8.22
CA LEU A 156 0.18 9.69 6.98
C LEU A 156 -0.68 10.34 5.91
N ASN A 157 -0.22 11.47 5.40
CA ASN A 157 -0.65 11.99 4.11
C ASN A 157 0.55 11.90 3.13
N PRO A 158 0.46 11.12 2.04
CA PRO A 158 1.58 10.96 1.11
C PRO A 158 1.86 12.23 0.29
N GLY A 159 0.99 13.24 0.36
CA GLY A 159 0.97 14.40 -0.53
C GLY A 159 0.31 14.07 -1.87
N GLY A 160 0.33 15.01 -2.80
CA GLY A 160 -0.18 14.80 -4.15
C GLY A 160 0.92 14.29 -5.08
N CYS A 161 0.65 13.24 -5.85
CA CYS A 161 1.62 12.65 -6.77
C CYS A 161 1.30 12.87 -8.26
N GLY A 162 0.17 13.51 -8.58
CA GLY A 162 -0.23 13.78 -9.97
C GLY A 162 0.24 15.14 -10.48
N ARG A 163 -0.66 16.10 -10.50
CA ARG A 163 -0.35 17.46 -10.93
C ARG A 163 0.09 18.32 -9.76
N ARG A 164 1.17 19.08 -9.97
CA ARG A 164 1.58 20.08 -8.97
C ARG A 164 0.46 21.09 -8.73
N ARG A 165 0.13 21.31 -7.47
CA ARG A 165 -0.76 22.37 -7.03
C ARG A 165 0.03 23.41 -6.22
N PHE A 166 -0.10 24.66 -6.58
CA PHE A 166 0.62 25.77 -5.95
C PHE A 166 2.15 25.51 -5.93
N SER A 167 2.80 25.83 -4.82
CA SER A 167 4.23 25.59 -4.58
C SER A 167 4.50 24.28 -3.84
N LEU A 168 3.50 23.38 -3.75
CA LEU A 168 3.67 22.10 -3.04
C LEU A 168 4.54 21.14 -3.85
N SER A 169 5.44 20.45 -3.18
CA SER A 169 6.23 19.39 -3.78
C SER A 169 5.34 18.19 -4.12
N LEU A 170 5.60 17.57 -5.26
CA LEU A 170 5.01 16.28 -5.59
C LEU A 170 5.68 15.19 -4.76
N THR A 171 4.87 14.39 -4.08
CA THR A 171 5.36 13.37 -3.17
C THR A 171 4.47 12.12 -3.19
N MET A 172 5.07 11.02 -2.77
CA MET A 172 4.39 9.79 -2.38
C MET A 172 5.09 9.22 -1.15
N ALA A 173 4.58 8.14 -0.60
CA ALA A 173 5.23 7.43 0.49
C ALA A 173 5.35 5.94 0.19
N ILE A 174 6.39 5.31 0.72
CA ILE A 174 6.50 3.86 0.84
C ILE A 174 6.38 3.53 2.34
N VAL A 175 5.39 2.73 2.67
CA VAL A 175 5.22 2.17 4.01
C VAL A 175 5.78 0.76 3.98
N THR A 176 6.75 0.51 4.84
CA THR A 176 7.33 -0.82 5.04
C THR A 176 6.86 -1.34 6.39
N ILE A 177 6.32 -2.55 6.39
CA ILE A 177 5.87 -3.25 7.61
C ILE A 177 6.77 -4.46 7.79
N GLU A 178 7.48 -4.50 8.92
CA GLU A 178 8.36 -5.59 9.33
C GLU A 178 8.13 -5.86 10.80
N ASP A 179 7.77 -7.09 11.16
CA ASP A 179 7.48 -7.51 12.55
C ASP A 179 6.55 -6.55 13.31
N LYS A 180 5.48 -6.07 12.64
CA LYS A 180 4.53 -5.05 13.13
C LYS A 180 5.10 -3.64 13.30
N GLU A 181 6.36 -3.42 12.98
CA GLU A 181 6.92 -2.08 12.94
C GLU A 181 6.57 -1.38 11.62
N ILE A 182 6.07 -0.15 11.72
CA ILE A 182 5.72 0.69 10.59
C ILE A 182 6.87 1.68 10.33
N LYS A 183 7.49 1.55 9.17
CA LYS A 183 8.48 2.52 8.69
C LYS A 183 7.93 3.25 7.47
N VAL A 184 7.88 4.57 7.54
CA VAL A 184 7.42 5.43 6.44
C VAL A 184 8.61 6.13 5.77
N THR A 185 8.74 5.95 4.47
CA THR A 185 9.74 6.62 3.64
C THR A 185 9.04 7.59 2.70
N ARG A 186 9.30 8.88 2.86
CA ARG A 186 8.85 9.92 1.93
C ARG A 186 9.65 9.85 0.64
N ILE A 187 8.97 9.87 -0.50
CA ILE A 187 9.56 9.99 -1.82
C ILE A 187 9.22 11.38 -2.37
N ASN A 188 10.24 12.16 -2.72
CA ASN A 188 10.05 13.40 -3.47
C ASN A 188 10.15 13.06 -4.95
N LEU A 189 9.10 13.40 -5.69
CA LEU A 189 9.02 13.17 -7.14
C LEU A 189 9.66 14.36 -7.86
N GLU A 190 10.19 14.09 -9.04
CA GLU A 190 10.77 15.15 -9.89
C GLU A 190 9.68 16.08 -10.45
N ASP A 191 10.07 17.29 -10.83
CA ASP A 191 9.17 18.31 -11.38
C ASP A 191 8.86 18.11 -12.86
#